data_6b81195ac08f4fed86652df31825a54c
#
_entry.id   6b81195ac08f4fed86652df31825a54c
#
_cell.length_a   1.000
_cell.length_b   1.000
_cell.length_c   1.000
_cell.angle_alpha   90.00
_cell.angle_beta   90.00
_cell.angle_gamma   90.00
#
_symmetry.space_group_name_H-M   'P 1'
#
loop_
_entity.id
_entity.type
_entity.pdbx_description
1 polymer ?
#
loop_
_entity_poly.entity_id
_entity_poly.type
_entity_poly.pdbx_seq_one_letter_code
_entity_poly.pdbx_strand_id
1 'polypeptide(L)'
;MTLIKSISGIRGTIGGNPEDGLNPLAIVKFVAAYATFIKKNTKVTTNKIVVGRDARISGPMVKQVVLGALTGMGFDVVDIDLATTPTTELAVAWEEACGGIILTASHNPKQWNALKLLNERGEFLNAAEGAEVLKIAAEESFVFADVDNLGKVYVNNTYNQKHIESVLKLDLVDVEAIRAANFRVAIDCVNSVGGIILPELLER
;
A
#
# COMPACT_ATOMS: atom_id res chain seq x y z
N MET A 1 1.72 20.04 13.70
CA MET A 1 1.62 18.88 12.78
C MET A 1 1.48 17.62 13.61
N THR A 2 1.04 16.51 13.03
CA THR A 2 0.77 15.30 13.82
C THR A 2 1.34 14.09 13.12
N LEU A 3 2.08 13.25 13.86
CA LEU A 3 2.55 11.94 13.43
C LEU A 3 2.06 10.89 14.42
N ILE A 4 1.20 10.00 13.95
CA ILE A 4 0.63 8.89 14.73
C ILE A 4 1.30 7.61 14.28
N LYS A 5 1.98 6.95 15.21
CA LYS A 5 2.62 5.67 15.04
C LYS A 5 1.72 4.62 15.67
N SER A 6 1.09 3.78 14.87
CA SER A 6 0.16 2.77 15.37
C SER A 6 0.38 1.43 14.67
N ILE A 7 -0.21 0.39 15.23
CA ILE A 7 -0.21 -0.96 14.67
C ILE A 7 -0.77 -0.97 13.23
N SER A 8 -1.80 -0.14 12.98
CA SER A 8 -2.44 -0.03 11.66
C SER A 8 -1.67 0.81 10.65
N GLY A 9 -0.43 1.19 10.97
CA GLY A 9 0.46 1.96 10.10
C GLY A 9 0.87 3.32 10.67
N ILE A 10 1.64 4.04 9.88
CA ILE A 10 2.21 5.34 10.22
C ILE A 10 1.39 6.41 9.51
N ARG A 11 0.66 7.19 10.26
CA ARG A 11 -0.26 8.21 9.74
C ARG A 11 0.13 9.59 10.22
N GLY A 12 0.09 10.59 9.35
CA GLY A 12 0.40 11.96 9.74
C GLY A 12 -0.11 13.02 8.78
N THR A 13 -0.04 14.25 9.23
CA THR A 13 -0.21 15.42 8.36
C THR A 13 1.07 15.61 7.53
N ILE A 14 0.90 15.92 6.25
CA ILE A 14 2.01 16.13 5.33
C ILE A 14 2.73 17.43 5.63
N GLY A 15 4.06 17.37 5.71
CA GLY A 15 4.93 18.51 5.97
C GLY A 15 5.37 18.63 7.44
N GLY A 16 5.81 19.81 7.85
CA GLY A 16 6.30 20.09 9.20
C GLY A 16 7.79 19.82 9.39
N ASN A 17 8.23 19.96 10.63
CA ASN A 17 9.59 19.58 11.03
C ASN A 17 9.76 18.05 10.99
N PRO A 18 10.99 17.52 10.96
CA PRO A 18 11.23 16.09 10.87
C PRO A 18 10.48 15.22 11.88
N GLU A 19 10.21 15.73 13.08
CA GLU A 19 9.53 14.98 14.16
C GLU A 19 8.00 15.17 14.18
N ASP A 20 7.45 16.13 13.43
CA ASP A 20 6.09 16.63 13.64
C ASP A 20 5.03 16.07 12.68
N GLY A 21 5.42 15.44 11.58
CA GLY A 21 4.47 15.04 10.55
C GLY A 21 4.99 13.93 9.65
N LEU A 22 4.15 13.53 8.71
CA LEU A 22 4.54 12.58 7.66
C LEU A 22 5.27 13.35 6.55
N ASN A 23 6.56 13.56 6.76
CA ASN A 23 7.47 14.23 5.83
C ASN A 23 8.44 13.20 5.19
N PRO A 24 9.24 13.58 4.18
CA PRO A 24 10.13 12.64 3.51
C PRO A 24 11.09 11.89 4.43
N LEU A 25 11.62 12.51 5.48
CA LEU A 25 12.54 11.84 6.42
C LEU A 25 11.80 10.79 7.24
N ALA A 26 10.61 11.12 7.75
CA ALA A 26 9.78 10.15 8.45
C ALA A 26 9.39 8.98 7.53
N ILE A 27 9.03 9.24 6.27
CA ILE A 27 8.69 8.19 5.30
C ILE A 27 9.89 7.26 5.10
N VAL A 28 11.08 7.78 4.81
CA VAL A 28 12.29 6.94 4.64
C VAL A 28 12.56 6.10 5.89
N LYS A 29 12.50 6.70 7.07
CA LYS A 29 12.74 6.01 8.35
C LYS A 29 11.79 4.81 8.55
N PHE A 30 10.48 5.02 8.38
CA PHE A 30 9.51 3.94 8.59
C PHE A 30 9.50 2.90 7.48
N VAL A 31 9.76 3.29 6.24
CA VAL A 31 9.90 2.35 5.13
C VAL A 31 11.15 1.49 5.29
N ALA A 32 12.29 2.06 5.69
CA ALA A 32 13.50 1.30 5.95
C ALA A 32 13.34 0.32 7.13
N ALA A 33 12.65 0.76 8.19
CA ALA A 33 12.31 -0.10 9.32
C ALA A 33 11.40 -1.26 8.92
N TYR A 34 10.35 -0.99 8.15
CA TYR A 34 9.45 -2.01 7.60
C TYR A 34 10.22 -2.99 6.69
N ALA A 35 11.03 -2.48 5.76
CA ALA A 35 11.85 -3.30 4.87
C ALA A 35 12.79 -4.24 5.65
N THR A 36 13.40 -3.74 6.73
CA THR A 36 14.22 -4.54 7.64
C THR A 36 13.43 -5.63 8.34
N PHE A 37 12.24 -5.28 8.85
CA PHE A 37 11.30 -6.24 9.44
C PHE A 37 10.92 -7.34 8.44
N ILE A 38 10.55 -6.99 7.22
CA ILE A 38 10.20 -7.94 6.16
C ILE A 38 11.36 -8.88 5.84
N LYS A 39 12.57 -8.37 5.60
CA LYS A 39 13.76 -9.21 5.35
C LYS A 39 13.99 -10.27 6.43
N LYS A 40 13.64 -9.95 7.67
CA LYS A 40 13.89 -10.79 8.84
C LYS A 40 12.83 -11.87 9.04
N ASN A 41 11.59 -11.59 8.65
CA ASN A 41 10.42 -12.37 9.04
C ASN A 41 9.71 -13.05 7.86
N THR A 42 9.89 -12.59 6.62
CA THR A 42 9.26 -13.20 5.46
C THR A 42 9.74 -14.61 5.21
N LYS A 43 8.82 -15.47 4.78
CA LYS A 43 9.09 -16.84 4.33
C LYS A 43 9.10 -16.96 2.81
N VAL A 44 8.74 -15.88 2.12
CA VAL A 44 8.69 -15.82 0.66
C VAL A 44 10.09 -15.57 0.11
N THR A 45 10.41 -16.22 -1.00
CA THR A 45 11.75 -16.16 -1.62
C THR A 45 11.89 -15.04 -2.64
N THR A 46 10.78 -14.43 -3.07
CA THR A 46 10.83 -13.25 -3.94
C THR A 46 11.38 -12.05 -3.15
N ASN A 47 11.99 -11.11 -3.84
CA ASN A 47 12.46 -9.88 -3.19
C ASN A 47 11.56 -8.68 -3.56
N LYS A 48 10.23 -8.92 -3.63
CA LYS A 48 9.26 -7.94 -4.10
C LYS A 48 8.46 -7.31 -2.97
N ILE A 49 8.16 -6.02 -3.10
CA ILE A 49 7.16 -5.29 -2.30
C ILE A 49 6.15 -4.63 -3.25
N VAL A 50 4.86 -4.80 -2.99
CA VAL A 50 3.80 -4.13 -3.74
C VAL A 50 3.51 -2.76 -3.13
N VAL A 51 3.35 -1.72 -3.96
CA VAL A 51 2.96 -0.37 -3.52
C VAL A 51 1.74 0.09 -4.29
N GLY A 52 0.65 0.37 -3.55
CA GLY A 52 -0.58 0.97 -4.08
C GLY A 52 -0.92 2.27 -3.35
N ARG A 53 -1.73 3.12 -3.95
CA ARG A 53 -2.16 4.39 -3.34
C ARG A 53 -3.59 4.76 -3.67
N ASP A 54 -4.18 5.60 -2.84
CA ASP A 54 -5.39 6.34 -3.17
C ASP A 54 -5.09 7.61 -4.00
N ALA A 55 -6.13 8.40 -4.28
CA ALA A 55 -6.01 9.62 -5.10
C ALA A 55 -5.67 10.89 -4.30
N ARG A 56 -5.15 10.78 -3.09
CA ARG A 56 -4.75 11.94 -2.28
C ARG A 56 -3.71 12.80 -2.99
N ILE A 57 -3.82 14.11 -2.86
CA ILE A 57 -2.92 15.09 -3.50
C ILE A 57 -1.45 14.82 -3.17
N SER A 58 -1.16 14.39 -1.95
CA SER A 58 0.21 14.06 -1.52
C SER A 58 0.69 12.68 -2.00
N GLY A 59 -0.20 11.85 -2.55
CA GLY A 59 0.09 10.48 -2.98
C GLY A 59 1.32 10.37 -3.89
N PRO A 60 1.43 11.16 -4.97
CA PRO A 60 2.59 11.08 -5.87
C PRO A 60 3.93 11.35 -5.16
N MET A 61 4.00 12.38 -4.31
CA MET A 61 5.21 12.70 -3.55
C MET A 61 5.57 11.58 -2.57
N VAL A 62 4.59 11.12 -1.78
CA VAL A 62 4.80 10.04 -0.80
C VAL A 62 5.25 8.77 -1.51
N LYS A 63 4.63 8.41 -2.65
CA LYS A 63 5.01 7.26 -3.47
C LYS A 63 6.47 7.34 -3.92
N GLN A 64 6.91 8.46 -4.47
CA GLN A 64 8.30 8.60 -4.92
C GLN A 64 9.31 8.33 -3.80
N VAL A 65 9.06 8.85 -2.59
CA VAL A 65 9.94 8.63 -1.43
C VAL A 65 9.91 7.16 -1.01
N VAL A 66 8.73 6.53 -0.99
CA VAL A 66 8.58 5.10 -0.65
C VAL A 66 9.31 4.21 -1.65
N LEU A 67 9.14 4.45 -2.96
CA LEU A 67 9.81 3.67 -4.00
C LEU A 67 11.34 3.77 -3.88
N GLY A 68 11.86 5.00 -3.71
CA GLY A 68 13.30 5.23 -3.52
C GLY A 68 13.84 4.57 -2.25
N ALA A 69 13.11 4.63 -1.14
CA ALA A 69 13.53 3.99 0.10
C ALA A 69 13.54 2.45 -0.02
N LEU A 70 12.50 1.85 -0.62
CA LEU A 70 12.43 0.39 -0.81
C LEU A 70 13.52 -0.12 -1.75
N THR A 71 13.76 0.56 -2.89
CA THR A 71 14.84 0.18 -3.81
C THR A 71 16.21 0.37 -3.16
N GLY A 72 16.40 1.43 -2.37
CA GLY A 72 17.60 1.66 -1.56
C GLY A 72 17.78 0.60 -0.45
N MET A 73 16.72 -0.05 0.00
CA MET A 73 16.78 -1.22 0.89
C MET A 73 17.01 -2.53 0.14
N GLY A 74 17.12 -2.51 -1.20
CA GLY A 74 17.39 -3.66 -2.05
C GLY A 74 16.14 -4.48 -2.41
N PHE A 75 14.92 -3.93 -2.30
CA PHE A 75 13.70 -4.59 -2.75
C PHE A 75 13.33 -4.17 -4.17
N ASP A 76 12.89 -5.13 -4.96
CA ASP A 76 12.13 -4.87 -6.17
C ASP A 76 10.71 -4.39 -5.81
N VAL A 77 10.24 -3.35 -6.47
CA VAL A 77 8.95 -2.75 -6.15
C VAL A 77 7.98 -2.92 -7.32
N VAL A 78 6.82 -3.50 -7.05
CA VAL A 78 5.69 -3.54 -8.00
C VAL A 78 4.79 -2.34 -7.67
N ASP A 79 4.93 -1.26 -8.46
CA ASP A 79 4.10 -0.06 -8.36
C ASP A 79 2.79 -0.28 -9.13
N ILE A 80 1.69 -0.44 -8.40
CA ILE A 80 0.35 -0.61 -8.98
C ILE A 80 -0.45 0.71 -9.02
N ASP A 81 0.18 1.81 -8.62
CA ASP A 81 -0.34 3.17 -8.60
C ASP A 81 -1.73 3.29 -7.94
N LEU A 82 -2.73 3.84 -8.65
CA LEU A 82 -4.08 4.06 -8.14
C LEU A 82 -4.83 2.73 -7.99
N ALA A 83 -4.96 2.27 -6.75
CA ALA A 83 -5.60 1.01 -6.41
C ALA A 83 -6.38 1.12 -5.09
N THR A 84 -7.42 0.30 -4.94
CA THR A 84 -8.11 0.17 -3.65
C THR A 84 -7.25 -0.60 -2.64
N THR A 85 -7.58 -0.46 -1.36
CA THR A 85 -6.97 -1.27 -0.30
C THR A 85 -7.03 -2.77 -0.63
N PRO A 86 -8.21 -3.38 -0.90
CA PRO A 86 -8.26 -4.81 -1.23
C PRO A 86 -7.55 -5.16 -2.54
N THR A 87 -7.48 -4.28 -3.53
CA THR A 87 -6.69 -4.54 -4.74
C THR A 87 -5.21 -4.68 -4.41
N THR A 88 -4.70 -3.83 -3.51
CA THR A 88 -3.29 -3.89 -3.10
C THR A 88 -2.99 -5.15 -2.27
N GLU A 89 -3.90 -5.52 -1.36
CA GLU A 89 -3.81 -6.75 -0.56
C GLU A 89 -3.74 -8.00 -1.45
N LEU A 90 -4.65 -8.10 -2.44
CA LEU A 90 -4.64 -9.20 -3.41
C LEU A 90 -3.39 -9.19 -4.30
N ALA A 91 -2.89 -8.01 -4.70
CA ALA A 91 -1.69 -7.90 -5.51
C ALA A 91 -0.45 -8.44 -4.79
N VAL A 92 -0.34 -8.27 -3.47
CA VAL A 92 0.73 -8.88 -2.65
C VAL A 92 0.71 -10.40 -2.80
N ALA A 93 -0.46 -11.02 -2.65
CA ALA A 93 -0.61 -12.47 -2.78
C ALA A 93 -0.35 -12.94 -4.22
N TRP A 94 -0.85 -12.24 -5.24
CA TRP A 94 -0.67 -12.60 -6.64
C TRP A 94 0.76 -12.47 -7.16
N GLU A 95 1.55 -11.56 -6.57
CA GLU A 95 2.96 -11.37 -6.89
C GLU A 95 3.89 -12.29 -6.07
N GLU A 96 3.32 -13.03 -5.12
CA GLU A 96 4.10 -13.75 -4.12
C GLU A 96 5.11 -12.80 -3.48
N ALA A 97 4.67 -11.56 -3.18
CA ALA A 97 5.52 -10.52 -2.66
C ALA A 97 5.80 -10.72 -1.16
N CYS A 98 6.95 -10.25 -0.69
CA CYS A 98 7.31 -10.29 0.72
C CYS A 98 6.37 -9.47 1.61
N GLY A 99 5.66 -8.51 1.01
CA GLY A 99 4.72 -7.63 1.68
C GLY A 99 4.24 -6.50 0.77
N GLY A 100 3.58 -5.51 1.36
CA GLY A 100 3.08 -4.36 0.61
C GLY A 100 2.93 -3.10 1.44
N ILE A 101 2.82 -1.97 0.77
CA ILE A 101 2.52 -0.67 1.40
C ILE A 101 1.34 -0.03 0.66
N ILE A 102 0.31 0.37 1.42
CA ILE A 102 -0.82 1.13 0.89
C ILE A 102 -0.69 2.57 1.37
N LEU A 103 -0.64 3.51 0.43
CA LEU A 103 -0.55 4.95 0.71
C LEU A 103 -1.96 5.54 0.74
N THR A 104 -2.56 5.58 1.93
CA THR A 104 -3.91 6.09 2.14
C THR A 104 -4.17 6.46 3.58
N ALA A 105 -4.82 7.58 3.82
CA ALA A 105 -5.32 7.98 5.13
C ALA A 105 -6.84 7.78 5.27
N SER A 106 -7.45 6.93 4.43
CA SER A 106 -8.88 6.59 4.48
C SER A 106 -9.77 7.84 4.45
N HIS A 107 -10.56 8.08 5.51
CA HIS A 107 -11.49 9.21 5.65
C HIS A 107 -10.89 10.48 6.26
N ASN A 108 -9.59 10.48 6.58
CA ASN A 108 -8.95 11.68 7.12
C ASN A 108 -8.94 12.83 6.09
N PRO A 109 -8.94 14.10 6.56
CA PRO A 109 -8.89 15.27 5.67
C PRO A 109 -7.69 15.28 4.71
N LYS A 110 -7.73 16.15 3.72
CA LYS A 110 -6.77 16.20 2.59
C LYS A 110 -5.29 16.35 2.98
N GLN A 111 -5.00 16.97 4.13
CA GLN A 111 -3.64 17.17 4.63
C GLN A 111 -3.02 15.91 5.25
N TRP A 112 -3.78 14.82 5.42
CA TRP A 112 -3.30 13.57 5.96
C TRP A 112 -2.87 12.59 4.86
N ASN A 113 -1.86 11.77 5.17
CA ASN A 113 -1.57 10.53 4.45
C ASN A 113 -1.05 9.48 5.44
N ALA A 114 -0.88 8.25 4.98
CA ALA A 114 -0.34 7.19 5.82
C ALA A 114 0.38 6.13 4.99
N LEU A 115 1.25 5.39 5.67
CA LEU A 115 1.86 4.14 5.23
C LEU A 115 1.14 3.01 5.96
N LYS A 116 0.30 2.26 5.28
CA LYS A 116 -0.31 1.04 5.81
C LYS A 116 0.53 -0.15 5.37
N LEU A 117 0.99 -0.94 6.32
CA LEU A 117 1.99 -1.97 6.10
C LEU A 117 1.34 -3.35 6.06
N LEU A 118 1.64 -4.12 5.03
CA LEU A 118 1.11 -5.47 4.81
C LEU A 118 2.22 -6.51 4.97
N ASN A 119 1.84 -7.70 5.45
CA ASN A 119 2.69 -8.88 5.44
C ASN A 119 2.66 -9.59 4.07
N GLU A 120 3.35 -10.69 3.94
CA GLU A 120 3.45 -11.51 2.73
C GLU A 120 2.13 -12.16 2.28
N ARG A 121 1.09 -12.18 3.14
CA ARG A 121 -0.26 -12.66 2.79
C ARG A 121 -1.19 -11.56 2.32
N GLY A 122 -0.68 -10.31 2.23
CA GLY A 122 -1.51 -9.14 1.92
C GLY A 122 -2.36 -8.67 3.12
N GLU A 123 -2.10 -9.13 4.33
CA GLU A 123 -2.81 -8.72 5.55
C GLU A 123 -2.07 -7.59 6.25
N PHE A 124 -2.81 -6.72 6.96
CA PHE A 124 -2.19 -5.73 7.82
C PHE A 124 -1.33 -6.38 8.89
N LEU A 125 -0.21 -5.74 9.23
CA LEU A 125 0.62 -6.19 10.33
C LEU A 125 -0.20 -6.25 11.63
N ASN A 126 0.01 -7.31 12.40
CA ASN A 126 -0.57 -7.44 13.73
C ASN A 126 0.17 -6.58 14.77
N ALA A 127 -0.31 -6.60 16.02
CA ALA A 127 0.23 -5.77 17.09
C ALA A 127 1.72 -6.01 17.35
N ALA A 128 2.15 -7.28 17.37
CA ALA A 128 3.54 -7.65 17.65
C ALA A 128 4.47 -7.23 16.48
N GLU A 129 4.05 -7.49 15.24
CA GLU A 129 4.77 -7.10 14.03
C GLU A 129 4.91 -5.58 13.93
N GLY A 130 3.82 -4.83 14.16
CA GLY A 130 3.84 -3.38 14.16
C GLY A 130 4.76 -2.80 15.26
N ALA A 131 4.76 -3.40 16.45
CA ALA A 131 5.65 -3.00 17.53
C ALA A 131 7.13 -3.23 17.17
N GLU A 132 7.46 -4.34 16.49
CA GLU A 132 8.82 -4.60 16.01
C GLU A 132 9.27 -3.56 14.97
N VAL A 133 8.42 -3.22 14.00
CA VAL A 133 8.72 -2.14 13.03
C VAL A 133 8.98 -0.80 13.74
N LEU A 134 8.15 -0.44 14.73
CA LEU A 134 8.35 0.80 15.49
C LEU A 134 9.64 0.78 16.31
N LYS A 135 10.04 -0.37 16.86
CA LYS A 135 11.31 -0.55 17.56
C LYS A 135 12.49 -0.35 16.61
N ILE A 136 12.49 -1.03 15.45
CA ILE A 136 13.54 -0.87 14.42
C ILE A 136 13.64 0.61 14.00
N ALA A 137 12.51 1.28 13.81
CA ALA A 137 12.50 2.69 13.46
C ALA A 137 13.06 3.59 14.58
N ALA A 138 12.78 3.29 15.84
CA ALA A 138 13.28 4.07 16.98
C ALA A 138 14.80 3.90 17.17
N GLU A 139 15.29 2.70 16.97
CA GLU A 139 16.72 2.35 17.09
C GLU A 139 17.52 2.69 15.81
N GLU A 140 16.82 3.04 14.70
CA GLU A 140 17.41 3.22 13.37
C GLU A 140 18.30 2.04 12.95
N SER A 141 17.93 0.83 13.39
CA SER A 141 18.68 -0.41 13.18
C SER A 141 18.38 -1.02 11.80
N PHE A 142 18.61 -0.24 10.73
CA PHE A 142 18.47 -0.65 9.33
C PHE A 142 19.72 -0.27 8.54
N VAL A 143 20.01 -1.06 7.50
CA VAL A 143 21.16 -0.85 6.61
C VAL A 143 20.66 -0.85 5.17
N PHE A 144 21.03 0.20 4.43
CA PHE A 144 20.72 0.30 3.01
C PHE A 144 21.63 -0.61 2.19
N ALA A 145 21.14 -1.01 1.01
CA ALA A 145 21.87 -1.84 0.07
C ALA A 145 23.04 -1.04 -0.57
N ASP A 146 24.09 -1.76 -0.94
CA ASP A 146 25.13 -1.20 -1.81
C ASP A 146 24.64 -1.08 -3.27
N VAL A 147 25.46 -0.48 -4.13
CA VAL A 147 25.09 -0.17 -5.52
C VAL A 147 24.74 -1.42 -6.35
N ASP A 148 25.35 -2.55 -6.06
CA ASP A 148 25.15 -3.79 -6.81
C ASP A 148 23.86 -4.53 -6.38
N ASN A 149 23.32 -4.18 -5.22
CA ASN A 149 22.15 -4.80 -4.59
C ASN A 149 20.91 -3.88 -4.53
N LEU A 150 20.92 -2.77 -5.28
CA LEU A 150 19.75 -1.90 -5.37
C LEU A 150 18.59 -2.62 -6.08
N GLY A 151 17.37 -2.44 -5.55
CA GLY A 151 16.15 -2.95 -6.18
C GLY A 151 15.72 -2.15 -7.41
N LYS A 152 14.69 -2.64 -8.10
CA LYS A 152 14.11 -2.03 -9.31
C LYS A 152 12.64 -1.72 -9.10
N VAL A 153 12.10 -0.78 -9.88
CA VAL A 153 10.66 -0.47 -9.89
C VAL A 153 10.04 -1.02 -11.17
N TYR A 154 8.97 -1.78 -11.01
CA TYR A 154 8.13 -2.32 -12.08
C TYR A 154 6.75 -1.71 -11.97
N VAL A 155 6.30 -0.95 -12.98
CA VAL A 155 4.95 -0.37 -13.01
C VAL A 155 3.99 -1.36 -13.65
N ASN A 156 2.89 -1.65 -12.96
CA ASN A 156 1.86 -2.55 -13.46
C ASN A 156 0.46 -2.08 -13.05
N ASN A 157 -0.30 -1.53 -13.99
CA ASN A 157 -1.62 -0.94 -13.78
C ASN A 157 -2.78 -1.92 -14.04
N THR A 158 -2.52 -3.23 -14.19
CA THR A 158 -3.55 -4.22 -14.56
C THR A 158 -4.29 -4.81 -13.36
N TYR A 159 -3.87 -4.51 -12.14
CA TYR A 159 -4.42 -5.16 -10.93
C TYR A 159 -5.86 -4.78 -10.62
N ASN A 160 -6.31 -3.57 -10.95
CA ASN A 160 -7.70 -3.19 -10.79
C ASN A 160 -8.61 -4.07 -11.65
N GLN A 161 -8.22 -4.31 -12.91
CA GLN A 161 -8.92 -5.21 -13.81
C GLN A 161 -8.91 -6.65 -13.31
N LYS A 162 -7.75 -7.16 -12.91
CA LYS A 162 -7.59 -8.51 -12.36
C LYS A 162 -8.47 -8.71 -11.12
N HIS A 163 -8.60 -7.68 -10.28
CA HIS A 163 -9.46 -7.72 -9.11
C HIS A 163 -10.95 -7.80 -9.50
N ILE A 164 -11.41 -6.95 -10.43
CA ILE A 164 -12.77 -7.01 -10.98
C ILE A 164 -13.08 -8.42 -11.50
N GLU A 165 -12.19 -8.97 -12.32
CA GLU A 165 -12.36 -10.32 -12.87
C GLU A 165 -12.42 -11.40 -11.77
N SER A 166 -11.67 -11.23 -10.69
CA SER A 166 -11.71 -12.15 -9.56
C SER A 166 -13.03 -12.06 -8.80
N VAL A 167 -13.56 -10.85 -8.60
CA VAL A 167 -14.88 -10.65 -7.96
C VAL A 167 -16.00 -11.30 -8.78
N LEU A 168 -15.99 -11.10 -10.10
CA LEU A 168 -17.03 -11.67 -10.99
C LEU A 168 -16.98 -13.21 -11.08
N LYS A 169 -15.86 -13.84 -10.68
CA LYS A 169 -15.68 -15.30 -10.66
C LYS A 169 -16.00 -15.96 -9.31
N LEU A 170 -16.39 -15.16 -8.29
CA LEU A 170 -16.75 -15.73 -7.00
C LEU A 170 -18.05 -16.55 -7.13
N ASP A 171 -18.08 -17.74 -6.56
CA ASP A 171 -19.25 -18.65 -6.60
C ASP A 171 -20.53 -18.01 -6.04
N LEU A 172 -20.39 -17.03 -5.15
CA LEU A 172 -21.55 -16.30 -4.56
C LEU A 172 -22.02 -15.12 -5.41
N VAL A 173 -21.35 -14.81 -6.52
CA VAL A 173 -21.69 -13.69 -7.41
C VAL A 173 -22.39 -14.24 -8.65
N ASP A 174 -23.74 -14.21 -8.63
CA ASP A 174 -24.54 -14.53 -9.79
C ASP A 174 -24.73 -13.30 -10.68
N VAL A 175 -23.83 -13.12 -11.63
CA VAL A 175 -23.79 -11.96 -12.55
C VAL A 175 -25.11 -11.87 -13.35
N GLU A 176 -25.65 -12.99 -13.82
CA GLU A 176 -26.88 -13.00 -14.63
C GLU A 176 -28.11 -12.59 -13.80
N ALA A 177 -28.23 -13.07 -12.57
CA ALA A 177 -29.29 -12.66 -11.66
C ALA A 177 -29.19 -11.17 -11.30
N ILE A 178 -27.97 -10.66 -11.06
CA ILE A 178 -27.73 -9.24 -10.77
C ILE A 178 -28.13 -8.36 -11.97
N ARG A 179 -27.75 -8.73 -13.18
CA ARG A 179 -28.14 -8.03 -14.41
C ARG A 179 -29.66 -8.05 -14.63
N ALA A 180 -30.30 -9.21 -14.43
CA ALA A 180 -31.75 -9.36 -14.59
C ALA A 180 -32.54 -8.51 -13.58
N ALA A 181 -32.00 -8.26 -12.39
CA ALA A 181 -32.63 -7.42 -11.38
C ALA A 181 -32.68 -5.94 -11.75
N ASN A 182 -31.87 -5.50 -12.73
CA ASN A 182 -31.85 -4.12 -13.25
C ASN A 182 -31.76 -3.05 -12.15
N PHE A 183 -30.85 -3.22 -11.20
CA PHE A 183 -30.67 -2.30 -10.08
C PHE A 183 -30.27 -0.90 -10.56
N ARG A 184 -30.79 0.12 -9.89
CA ARG A 184 -30.29 1.49 -10.01
C ARG A 184 -29.30 1.75 -8.87
N VAL A 185 -28.05 1.96 -9.21
CA VAL A 185 -26.96 2.16 -8.25
C VAL A 185 -26.47 3.60 -8.31
N ALA A 186 -26.38 4.26 -7.16
CA ALA A 186 -25.71 5.55 -7.01
C ALA A 186 -24.49 5.36 -6.10
N ILE A 187 -23.34 5.86 -6.54
CA ILE A 187 -22.08 5.77 -5.79
C ILE A 187 -21.46 7.14 -5.63
N ASP A 188 -20.98 7.45 -4.43
CA ASP A 188 -20.12 8.60 -4.16
C ASP A 188 -18.73 8.07 -3.77
N CYS A 189 -17.78 8.23 -4.67
CA CYS A 189 -16.40 7.78 -4.48
C CYS A 189 -15.47 8.87 -3.95
N VAL A 190 -16.00 9.98 -3.48
CA VAL A 190 -15.26 11.13 -2.92
C VAL A 190 -14.07 11.56 -3.79
N ASN A 191 -14.25 11.48 -5.10
CA ASN A 191 -13.22 11.76 -6.11
C ASN A 191 -11.93 10.93 -5.93
N SER A 192 -12.06 9.67 -5.50
CA SER A 192 -10.93 8.77 -5.27
C SER A 192 -11.03 7.49 -6.12
N VAL A 193 -10.16 6.52 -5.85
CA VAL A 193 -9.98 5.29 -6.64
C VAL A 193 -11.24 4.45 -6.83
N GLY A 194 -12.23 4.56 -5.94
CA GLY A 194 -13.54 3.95 -6.13
C GLY A 194 -14.22 4.40 -7.44
N GLY A 195 -14.04 5.67 -7.83
CA GLY A 195 -14.55 6.21 -9.10
C GLY A 195 -13.88 5.67 -10.36
N ILE A 196 -12.74 5.00 -10.22
CA ILE A 196 -12.05 4.31 -11.31
C ILE A 196 -12.55 2.87 -11.43
N ILE A 197 -12.73 2.18 -10.30
CA ILE A 197 -12.92 0.72 -10.27
C ILE A 197 -14.40 0.33 -10.26
N LEU A 198 -15.23 1.02 -9.45
CA LEU A 198 -16.62 0.63 -9.27
C LEU A 198 -17.49 0.79 -10.51
N PRO A 199 -17.37 1.86 -11.33
CA PRO A 199 -18.12 1.94 -12.58
C PRO A 199 -17.85 0.73 -13.48
N GLU A 200 -16.58 0.39 -13.70
CA GLU A 200 -16.21 -0.76 -14.54
C GLU A 200 -16.75 -2.09 -13.98
N LEU A 201 -16.70 -2.31 -12.65
CA LEU A 201 -17.26 -3.50 -12.03
C LEU A 201 -18.77 -3.59 -12.21
N LEU A 202 -19.50 -2.47 -12.08
CA LEU A 202 -20.95 -2.44 -12.14
C LEU A 202 -21.52 -2.49 -13.58
N GLU A 203 -20.68 -2.15 -14.58
CA GLU A 203 -21.04 -2.26 -16.00
C GLU A 203 -20.89 -3.69 -16.56
N ARG A 204 -20.11 -4.52 -15.89
CA ARG A 204 -19.86 -5.93 -16.26
C ARG A 204 -20.89 -6.88 -15.66
#